data_406b7ff047e16813da7feea2037f3ff6
#
_entry.id   406b7ff047e16813da7feea2037f3ff6
#
_cell.length_a   1.000
_cell.length_b   1.000
_cell.length_c   1.000
_cell.angle_alpha   90.00
_cell.angle_beta   90.00
_cell.angle_gamma   90.00
#
_symmetry.space_group_name_H-M   'P 1'
#
loop_
_entity.id
_entity.type
_entity.pdbx_description
1 polymer ?
#
loop_
_entity_poly.entity_id
_entity_poly.type
_entity_poly.pdbx_seq_one_letter_code
_entity_poly.pdbx_strand_id
1 'polypeptide(L)'
;MGNTVGSKFFFKTAEDFYILGLWLADGYWRSSSIGLTSVDQRLIGRFSQFLSRVAPSHSIKKRIYQVDGKSKRKQTAYQIYVNSRPLTRLFISTKTETLHVPNKYLLAYLAGRIDGDGHVDTKHRSGIRIAYSSKEDALRDQMLFGEANTSLYEYKSAGTFVLYLKKHYRVRILLESKKFSVKLAP
;
A
#
# COMPACT_ATOMS: atom_id res chain seq x y z
N MET A 1 -25.32 -28.98 2.49
CA MET A 1 -25.84 -27.84 1.69
C MET A 1 -25.16 -26.58 2.18
N GLY A 2 -24.43 -25.87 1.35
CA GLY A 2 -23.68 -24.70 1.77
C GLY A 2 -22.73 -24.22 0.70
N ASN A 3 -23.18 -24.14 -0.55
CA ASN A 3 -22.43 -23.49 -1.62
C ASN A 3 -22.74 -22.02 -1.63
N THR A 4 -22.04 -21.25 -0.84
CA THR A 4 -21.80 -19.84 -1.16
C THR A 4 -20.50 -19.76 -1.95
N VAL A 5 -20.62 -19.88 -3.25
CA VAL A 5 -19.60 -19.43 -4.19
C VAL A 5 -19.44 -17.92 -3.98
N GLY A 6 -18.53 -17.55 -3.11
CA GLY A 6 -18.12 -16.18 -2.99
C GLY A 6 -17.65 -15.72 -4.37
N SER A 7 -18.32 -14.71 -4.92
CA SER A 7 -17.91 -14.06 -6.17
C SER A 7 -16.41 -13.77 -6.09
N LYS A 8 -15.62 -14.32 -7.03
CA LYS A 8 -14.17 -14.08 -7.09
C LYS A 8 -13.97 -12.56 -7.15
N PHE A 9 -13.45 -11.98 -6.08
CA PHE A 9 -13.06 -10.58 -6.07
C PHE A 9 -11.83 -10.41 -6.97
N PHE A 10 -11.83 -9.37 -7.78
CA PHE A 10 -10.70 -8.91 -8.58
C PHE A 10 -10.57 -7.40 -8.43
N PHE A 11 -9.36 -6.88 -8.50
CA PHE A 11 -9.12 -5.44 -8.51
C PHE A 11 -9.71 -4.80 -9.78
N LYS A 12 -10.66 -3.87 -9.64
CA LYS A 12 -11.40 -3.27 -10.75
C LYS A 12 -11.49 -1.76 -10.69
N THR A 13 -11.35 -1.17 -9.53
CA THR A 13 -11.57 0.26 -9.29
C THR A 13 -10.28 0.96 -8.85
N ALA A 14 -10.24 2.27 -8.96
CA ALA A 14 -9.12 3.06 -8.45
C ALA A 14 -8.88 2.81 -6.95
N GLU A 15 -9.95 2.66 -6.16
CA GLU A 15 -9.85 2.34 -4.73
C GLU A 15 -9.25 0.96 -4.50
N ASP A 16 -9.58 -0.04 -5.31
CA ASP A 16 -8.97 -1.38 -5.19
C ASP A 16 -7.46 -1.33 -5.41
N PHE A 17 -7.00 -0.58 -6.42
CA PHE A 17 -5.58 -0.43 -6.71
C PHE A 17 -4.87 0.45 -5.68
N TYR A 18 -5.54 1.46 -5.12
CA TYR A 18 -5.01 2.19 -3.97
C TYR A 18 -4.78 1.25 -2.77
N ILE A 19 -5.79 0.44 -2.43
CA ILE A 19 -5.69 -0.54 -1.33
C ILE A 19 -4.60 -1.58 -1.60
N LEU A 20 -4.45 -2.03 -2.85
CA LEU A 20 -3.37 -2.93 -3.23
C LEU A 20 -2.00 -2.29 -2.99
N GLY A 21 -1.79 -1.05 -3.43
CA GLY A 21 -0.55 -0.30 -3.20
C GLY A 21 -0.26 -0.12 -1.71
N LEU A 22 -1.25 0.27 -0.92
CA LEU A 22 -1.16 0.42 0.53
C LEU A 22 -0.81 -0.91 1.21
N TRP A 23 -1.47 -2.01 0.82
CA TRP A 23 -1.22 -3.31 1.42
C TRP A 23 0.15 -3.88 1.04
N LEU A 24 0.64 -3.64 -0.16
CA LEU A 24 2.00 -4.02 -0.56
C LEU A 24 3.09 -3.29 0.24
N ALA A 25 2.78 -2.13 0.83
CA ALA A 25 3.63 -1.39 1.75
C ALA A 25 3.50 -1.93 3.20
N ASP A 26 2.36 -1.73 3.82
CA ASP A 26 2.12 -1.92 5.26
C ASP A 26 1.28 -3.17 5.60
N GLY A 27 0.87 -3.92 4.57
CA GLY A 27 0.02 -5.09 4.75
C GLY A 27 0.76 -6.30 5.30
N TYR A 28 0.02 -7.15 5.97
CA TYR A 28 0.52 -8.44 6.42
C TYR A 28 -0.49 -9.55 6.12
N TRP A 29 0.00 -10.78 6.13
CA TRP A 29 -0.83 -11.99 6.03
C TRP A 29 -0.36 -13.06 6.99
N ARG A 30 -1.27 -13.95 7.32
CA ARG A 30 -1.02 -15.23 7.99
C ARG A 30 -1.71 -16.32 7.17
N SER A 31 -1.66 -17.57 7.61
CA SER A 31 -2.17 -18.73 6.86
C SER A 31 -3.55 -18.54 6.19
N SER A 32 -4.47 -17.82 6.83
CA SER A 32 -5.83 -17.59 6.34
C SER A 32 -6.33 -16.16 6.51
N SER A 33 -5.48 -15.25 6.97
CA SER A 33 -5.87 -13.87 7.23
C SER A 33 -5.06 -12.87 6.47
N ILE A 34 -5.70 -11.78 6.10
CA ILE A 34 -5.10 -10.59 5.49
C ILE A 34 -5.45 -9.39 6.34
N GLY A 35 -4.49 -8.50 6.54
CA GLY A 35 -4.68 -7.32 7.36
C GLY A 35 -3.75 -6.18 7.03
N LEU A 36 -3.97 -5.07 7.71
CA LEU A 36 -3.16 -3.86 7.69
C LEU A 36 -2.86 -3.42 9.12
N THR A 37 -1.67 -2.90 9.32
CA THR A 37 -1.28 -2.26 10.59
C THR A 37 -0.78 -0.86 10.29
N SER A 38 -1.31 0.15 10.98
CA SER A 38 -0.85 1.53 10.84
C SER A 38 -1.07 2.34 12.11
N VAL A 39 -0.27 3.38 12.31
CA VAL A 39 -0.53 4.42 13.32
C VAL A 39 -1.53 5.46 12.82
N ASP A 40 -1.76 5.54 11.52
CA ASP A 40 -2.75 6.44 10.92
C ASP A 40 -4.11 5.75 10.81
N GLN A 41 -5.06 6.20 11.64
CA GLN A 41 -6.42 5.66 11.65
C GLN A 41 -7.17 5.84 10.33
N ARG A 42 -6.83 6.86 9.52
CA ARG A 42 -7.47 7.08 8.22
C ARG A 42 -7.18 5.94 7.25
N LEU A 43 -5.94 5.42 7.26
CA LEU A 43 -5.55 4.26 6.45
C LEU A 43 -6.28 2.99 6.90
N ILE A 44 -6.39 2.80 8.22
CA ILE A 44 -7.15 1.69 8.81
C ILE A 44 -8.63 1.79 8.44
N GLY A 45 -9.21 2.99 8.48
CA GLY A 45 -10.60 3.24 8.08
C GLY A 45 -10.86 2.86 6.62
N ARG A 46 -9.98 3.29 5.70
CA ARG A 46 -10.09 2.93 4.26
C ARG A 46 -9.95 1.44 4.03
N PHE A 47 -8.99 0.79 4.66
CA PHE A 47 -8.85 -0.67 4.56
C PHE A 47 -10.04 -1.41 5.16
N SER A 48 -10.65 -0.89 6.25
CA SER A 48 -11.88 -1.43 6.83
C SER A 48 -13.05 -1.37 5.84
N GLN A 49 -13.25 -0.24 5.17
CA GLN A 49 -14.30 -0.07 4.16
C GLN A 49 -14.10 -1.04 2.99
N PHE A 50 -12.87 -1.20 2.53
CA PHE A 50 -12.52 -2.18 1.52
C PHE A 50 -12.89 -3.60 1.96
N LEU A 51 -12.47 -4.03 3.15
CA LEU A 51 -12.77 -5.36 3.69
C LEU A 51 -14.28 -5.60 3.83
N SER A 52 -15.05 -4.61 4.30
CA SER A 52 -16.51 -4.69 4.40
C SER A 52 -17.17 -4.92 3.04
N ARG A 53 -16.60 -4.33 1.97
CA ARG A 53 -17.13 -4.48 0.61
C ARG A 53 -16.78 -5.84 -0.01
N VAL A 54 -15.54 -6.32 0.17
CA VAL A 54 -15.04 -7.52 -0.54
C VAL A 54 -15.23 -8.81 0.25
N ALA A 55 -15.45 -8.71 1.54
CA ALA A 55 -15.66 -9.84 2.44
C ALA A 55 -16.84 -9.60 3.41
N PRO A 56 -18.04 -9.25 2.90
CA PRO A 56 -19.17 -8.81 3.74
C PRO A 56 -19.66 -9.87 4.73
N SER A 57 -19.49 -11.15 4.41
CA SER A 57 -19.86 -12.28 5.27
C SER A 57 -18.82 -12.62 6.35
N HIS A 58 -17.67 -11.91 6.36
CA HIS A 58 -16.57 -12.20 7.28
C HIS A 58 -16.54 -11.17 8.42
N SER A 59 -16.28 -11.65 9.64
CA SER A 59 -16.06 -10.77 10.79
C SER A 59 -14.73 -10.04 10.64
N ILE A 60 -14.78 -8.71 10.58
CA ILE A 60 -13.60 -7.84 10.58
C ILE A 60 -13.13 -7.67 12.03
N LYS A 61 -11.90 -8.06 12.29
CA LYS A 61 -11.27 -7.99 13.62
C LYS A 61 -10.36 -6.79 13.73
N LYS A 62 -10.41 -6.13 14.89
CA LYS A 62 -9.59 -4.95 15.20
C LYS A 62 -8.75 -5.20 16.45
N ARG A 63 -7.53 -4.70 16.47
CA ARG A 63 -6.64 -4.70 17.63
C ARG A 63 -5.98 -3.34 17.76
N ILE A 64 -5.69 -2.95 19.00
CA ILE A 64 -4.98 -1.71 19.33
C ILE A 64 -3.83 -2.10 20.26
N TYR A 65 -2.64 -1.59 20.01
CA TYR A 65 -1.47 -1.85 20.83
C TYR A 65 -0.47 -0.68 20.77
N GLN A 66 0.44 -0.64 21.70
CA GLN A 66 1.49 0.37 21.74
C GLN A 66 2.74 -0.14 21.00
N VAL A 67 3.34 0.72 20.20
CA VAL A 67 4.62 0.48 19.50
C VAL A 67 5.60 1.57 19.84
N ASP A 68 6.88 1.25 19.81
CA ASP A 68 7.93 2.25 19.97
C ASP A 68 8.06 3.09 18.68
N GLY A 69 7.81 4.37 18.80
CA GLY A 69 8.00 5.32 17.71
C GLY A 69 9.48 5.70 17.53
N LYS A 70 9.80 6.34 16.40
CA LYS A 70 11.17 6.78 16.03
C LYS A 70 11.88 7.62 17.09
N SER A 71 11.15 8.31 17.96
CA SER A 71 11.67 9.15 19.06
C SER A 71 11.61 8.46 20.42
N LYS A 72 11.55 7.13 20.50
CA LYS A 72 11.30 6.34 21.73
C LYS A 72 9.98 6.69 22.44
N ARG A 73 9.12 7.51 21.83
CA ARG A 73 7.78 7.77 22.34
C ARG A 73 6.86 6.64 21.90
N LYS A 74 6.07 6.13 22.85
CA LYS A 74 5.04 5.14 22.54
C LYS A 74 4.00 5.74 21.60
N GLN A 75 3.67 5.02 20.54
CA GLN A 75 2.62 5.36 19.59
C GLN A 75 1.56 4.28 19.59
N THR A 76 0.30 4.69 19.43
CA THR A 76 -0.80 3.74 19.29
C THR A 76 -0.83 3.23 17.85
N ALA A 77 -0.70 1.91 17.68
CA ALA A 77 -0.88 1.23 16.42
C ALA A 77 -2.24 0.55 16.37
N TYR A 78 -2.87 0.64 15.22
CA TYR A 78 -4.16 0.03 14.92
C TYR A 78 -3.95 -1.09 13.91
N GLN A 79 -4.52 -2.23 14.21
CA GLN A 79 -4.49 -3.39 13.32
C GLN A 79 -5.92 -3.79 12.95
N ILE A 80 -6.13 -4.06 11.66
CA ILE A 80 -7.39 -4.57 11.16
C ILE A 80 -7.15 -5.76 10.25
N TYR A 81 -7.98 -6.80 10.35
CA TYR A 81 -7.83 -8.00 9.52
C TYR A 81 -9.12 -8.78 9.38
N VAL A 82 -9.15 -9.63 8.38
CA VAL A 82 -10.21 -10.60 8.12
C VAL A 82 -9.61 -11.98 7.85
N ASN A 83 -10.31 -13.03 8.29
CA ASN A 83 -9.96 -14.40 7.95
C ASN A 83 -10.70 -14.79 6.66
N SER A 84 -10.01 -14.72 5.53
CA SER A 84 -10.53 -15.09 4.21
C SER A 84 -9.42 -15.68 3.35
N ARG A 85 -9.37 -16.99 3.26
CA ARG A 85 -8.36 -17.69 2.42
C ARG A 85 -8.37 -17.23 0.97
N PRO A 86 -9.53 -17.06 0.29
CA PRO A 86 -9.53 -16.59 -1.09
C PRO A 86 -8.90 -15.19 -1.23
N LEU A 87 -9.26 -14.26 -0.35
CA LEU A 87 -8.72 -12.91 -0.36
C LEU A 87 -7.21 -12.89 -0.03
N THR A 88 -6.80 -13.69 0.97
CA THR A 88 -5.38 -13.85 1.32
C THR A 88 -4.56 -14.35 0.13
N ARG A 89 -5.02 -15.40 -0.58
CA ARG A 89 -4.36 -15.93 -1.76
C ARG A 89 -4.25 -14.89 -2.88
N LEU A 90 -5.32 -14.15 -3.15
CA LEU A 90 -5.32 -13.10 -4.16
C LEU A 90 -4.25 -12.03 -3.88
N PHE A 91 -4.15 -11.56 -2.64
CA PHE A 91 -3.14 -10.55 -2.30
C PHE A 91 -1.72 -11.12 -2.28
N ILE A 92 -1.52 -12.36 -1.85
CA ILE A 92 -0.20 -13.01 -1.93
C ILE A 92 0.24 -13.17 -3.38
N SER A 93 -0.66 -13.59 -4.29
CA SER A 93 -0.31 -13.77 -5.71
C SER A 93 0.19 -12.47 -6.34
N THR A 94 -0.26 -11.30 -5.88
CA THR A 94 0.27 -10.01 -6.37
C THR A 94 1.72 -9.73 -5.96
N LYS A 95 2.25 -10.44 -4.97
CA LYS A 95 3.67 -10.36 -4.59
C LYS A 95 4.55 -11.33 -5.37
N THR A 96 4.02 -12.48 -5.75
CA THR A 96 4.77 -13.59 -6.34
C THR A 96 4.64 -13.68 -7.86
N GLU A 97 3.59 -13.09 -8.42
CA GLU A 97 3.30 -13.08 -9.84
C GLU A 97 3.58 -11.70 -10.45
N THR A 98 3.60 -11.62 -11.78
CA THR A 98 3.72 -10.34 -12.48
C THR A 98 2.51 -9.45 -12.16
N LEU A 99 2.76 -8.38 -11.41
CA LEU A 99 1.72 -7.41 -11.05
C LEU A 99 1.34 -6.58 -12.27
N HIS A 100 0.09 -6.70 -12.70
CA HIS A 100 -0.48 -5.85 -13.74
C HIS A 100 -1.36 -4.76 -13.13
N VAL A 101 -0.94 -3.50 -13.29
CA VAL A 101 -1.73 -2.31 -12.90
C VAL A 101 -2.12 -1.56 -14.16
N PRO A 102 -3.41 -1.51 -14.52
CA PRO A 102 -3.85 -0.73 -15.69
C PRO A 102 -3.45 0.75 -15.56
N ASN A 103 -3.00 1.37 -16.65
CA ASN A 103 -2.51 2.76 -16.65
C ASN A 103 -3.48 3.75 -15.99
N LYS A 104 -4.78 3.58 -16.21
CA LYS A 104 -5.83 4.44 -15.60
C LYS A 104 -5.89 4.36 -14.07
N TYR A 105 -5.30 3.32 -13.45
CA TYR A 105 -5.27 3.12 -12.00
C TYR A 105 -3.88 3.26 -11.38
N LEU A 106 -2.87 3.50 -12.21
CA LEU A 106 -1.47 3.58 -11.75
C LEU A 106 -1.25 4.65 -10.68
N LEU A 107 -1.90 5.81 -10.82
CA LEU A 107 -1.80 6.90 -9.84
C LEU A 107 -2.48 6.56 -8.51
N ALA A 108 -3.56 5.79 -8.53
CA ALA A 108 -4.19 5.31 -7.31
C ALA A 108 -3.31 4.28 -6.59
N TYR A 109 -2.73 3.33 -7.33
CA TYR A 109 -1.77 2.37 -6.81
C TYR A 109 -0.56 3.07 -6.17
N LEU A 110 0.04 4.02 -6.88
CA LEU A 110 1.17 4.80 -6.39
C LEU A 110 0.81 5.60 -5.12
N ALA A 111 -0.39 6.19 -5.07
CA ALA A 111 -0.89 6.88 -3.87
C ALA A 111 -0.93 5.94 -2.65
N GLY A 112 -1.38 4.70 -2.82
CA GLY A 112 -1.36 3.69 -1.77
C GLY A 112 0.06 3.34 -1.32
N ARG A 113 1.01 3.18 -2.26
CA ARG A 113 2.43 2.96 -1.94
C ARG A 113 3.03 4.12 -1.15
N ILE A 114 2.70 5.37 -1.53
CA ILE A 114 3.15 6.59 -0.82
C ILE A 114 2.56 6.64 0.59
N ASP A 115 1.29 6.32 0.74
CA ASP A 115 0.62 6.37 2.05
C ASP A 115 1.16 5.33 3.03
N GLY A 116 1.62 4.18 2.56
CA GLY A 116 2.35 3.21 3.38
C GLY A 116 3.81 3.67 3.57
N ASP A 117 4.69 3.26 2.70
CA ASP A 117 6.17 3.39 2.80
C ASP A 117 6.73 4.69 2.24
N GLY A 118 5.87 5.60 1.75
CA GLY A 118 6.32 6.83 1.14
C GLY A 118 6.67 7.93 2.14
N HIS A 119 7.66 8.73 1.76
CA HIS A 119 8.00 10.00 2.39
C HIS A 119 7.75 11.14 1.42
N VAL A 120 7.00 12.13 1.86
CA VAL A 120 6.68 13.35 1.10
C VAL A 120 7.37 14.53 1.74
N ASP A 121 8.34 15.10 1.02
CA ASP A 121 9.05 16.30 1.44
C ASP A 121 8.75 17.43 0.44
N THR A 122 7.90 18.34 0.85
CA THR A 122 7.49 19.49 0.04
C THR A 122 8.46 20.67 0.15
N LYS A 123 9.32 20.68 1.19
CA LYS A 123 10.22 21.80 1.51
C LYS A 123 11.60 21.66 0.87
N HIS A 124 12.08 20.43 0.68
CA HIS A 124 13.42 20.14 0.19
C HIS A 124 13.39 19.46 -1.18
N ARG A 125 14.58 19.36 -1.81
CA ARG A 125 14.73 18.77 -3.15
C ARG A 125 14.44 17.27 -3.22
N SER A 126 14.44 16.57 -2.08
CA SER A 126 14.18 15.12 -2.00
C SER A 126 12.78 14.71 -2.48
N GLY A 127 11.81 15.60 -2.34
CA GLY A 127 10.48 15.42 -2.93
C GLY A 127 9.74 14.17 -2.40
N ILE A 128 9.30 13.30 -3.33
CA ILE A 128 8.59 12.06 -2.99
C ILE A 128 9.51 10.87 -3.22
N ARG A 129 9.59 9.99 -2.22
CA ARG A 129 10.35 8.74 -2.28
C ARG A 129 9.59 7.62 -1.57
N ILE A 130 9.82 6.38 -2.00
CA ILE A 130 9.22 5.18 -1.41
C ILE A 130 10.37 4.25 -1.01
N ALA A 131 10.34 3.73 0.22
CA ALA A 131 11.33 2.80 0.73
C ALA A 131 10.84 1.35 0.57
N TYR A 132 11.79 0.44 0.30
CA TYR A 132 11.52 -0.98 0.13
C TYR A 132 12.57 -1.80 0.90
N SER A 133 12.13 -2.88 1.51
CA SER A 133 13.01 -3.91 2.10
C SER A 133 13.46 -4.95 1.08
N SER A 134 12.82 -5.05 -0.09
CA SER A 134 13.11 -5.99 -1.17
C SER A 134 13.48 -5.25 -2.44
N LYS A 135 14.55 -5.70 -3.09
CA LYS A 135 15.00 -5.20 -4.40
C LYS A 135 13.98 -5.50 -5.49
N GLU A 136 13.41 -6.69 -5.45
CA GLU A 136 12.42 -7.18 -6.41
C GLU A 136 11.16 -6.28 -6.39
N ASP A 137 10.67 -5.94 -5.19
CA ASP A 137 9.53 -5.04 -5.03
C ASP A 137 9.84 -3.62 -5.55
N ALA A 138 11.05 -3.12 -5.29
CA ALA A 138 11.48 -1.81 -5.76
C ALA A 138 11.61 -1.77 -7.30
N LEU A 139 12.19 -2.80 -7.91
CA LEU A 139 12.32 -2.94 -9.37
C LEU A 139 10.95 -3.08 -10.04
N ARG A 140 10.05 -3.88 -9.46
CA ARG A 140 8.68 -4.02 -9.97
C ARG A 140 7.96 -2.68 -10.02
N ASP A 141 8.02 -1.89 -8.95
CA ASP A 141 7.40 -0.58 -8.91
C ASP A 141 8.12 0.41 -9.83
N GLN A 142 9.45 0.34 -9.96
CA GLN A 142 10.20 1.13 -10.94
C GLN A 142 9.74 0.86 -12.37
N MET A 143 9.53 -0.40 -12.74
CA MET A 143 9.01 -0.77 -14.06
C MET A 143 7.59 -0.23 -14.28
N LEU A 144 6.71 -0.34 -13.27
CA LEU A 144 5.34 0.18 -13.35
C LEU A 144 5.29 1.70 -13.52
N PHE A 145 6.13 2.44 -12.79
CA PHE A 145 6.14 3.91 -12.86
C PHE A 145 7.00 4.45 -14.02
N GLY A 146 7.87 3.61 -14.57
CA GLY A 146 8.79 3.91 -15.64
C GLY A 146 10.13 4.50 -15.15
N GLU A 147 11.23 4.00 -15.70
CA GLU A 147 12.59 4.46 -15.38
C GLU A 147 12.82 5.94 -15.76
N ALA A 148 12.12 6.43 -16.78
CA ALA A 148 12.14 7.84 -17.13
C ALA A 148 11.60 8.74 -16.00
N ASN A 149 10.71 8.22 -15.15
CA ASN A 149 10.01 8.94 -14.09
C ASN A 149 10.63 8.76 -12.70
N THR A 150 11.52 7.76 -12.55
CA THR A 150 12.01 7.31 -11.25
C THR A 150 13.52 7.11 -11.26
N SER A 151 14.13 7.07 -10.07
CA SER A 151 15.53 6.68 -9.85
C SER A 151 15.60 5.77 -8.63
N LEU A 152 16.17 4.58 -8.79
CA LEU A 152 16.32 3.60 -7.72
C LEU A 152 17.72 3.68 -7.13
N TYR A 153 17.82 3.75 -5.80
CA TYR A 153 19.06 3.75 -5.04
C TYR A 153 19.05 2.63 -3.99
N GLU A 154 20.20 1.99 -3.82
CA GLU A 154 20.43 1.00 -2.79
C GLU A 154 21.26 1.62 -1.65
N TYR A 155 20.71 1.59 -0.45
CA TYR A 155 21.40 1.99 0.79
C TYR A 155 21.93 0.72 1.48
N LYS A 156 23.12 0.26 1.07
CA LYS A 156 23.72 -1.01 1.51
C LYS A 156 23.81 -1.14 3.03
N SER A 157 24.18 -0.07 3.75
CA SER A 157 24.30 -0.07 5.21
C SER A 157 22.97 -0.31 5.93
N ALA A 158 21.85 0.03 5.30
CA ALA A 158 20.51 -0.12 5.85
C ALA A 158 19.74 -1.31 5.23
N GLY A 159 20.30 -1.98 4.22
CA GLY A 159 19.59 -3.02 3.48
C GLY A 159 18.28 -2.53 2.85
N THR A 160 18.25 -1.25 2.43
CA THR A 160 17.02 -0.58 1.99
C THR A 160 17.18 -0.08 0.56
N PHE A 161 16.14 -0.28 -0.24
CA PHE A 161 16.04 0.27 -1.60
C PHE A 161 15.08 1.45 -1.57
N VAL A 162 15.46 2.56 -2.23
CA VAL A 162 14.65 3.79 -2.22
C VAL A 162 14.39 4.23 -3.65
N LEU A 163 13.12 4.33 -4.01
CA LEU A 163 12.66 4.82 -5.29
C LEU A 163 12.30 6.29 -5.18
N TYR A 164 13.04 7.15 -5.85
CA TYR A 164 12.79 8.58 -5.93
C TYR A 164 11.96 8.92 -7.15
N LEU A 165 10.90 9.70 -6.97
CA LEU A 165 10.12 10.23 -8.09
C LEU A 165 10.81 11.48 -8.65
N LYS A 166 11.14 11.49 -9.95
CA LYS A 166 11.78 12.63 -10.63
C LYS A 166 10.86 13.87 -10.64
N LYS A 167 11.42 15.06 -10.70
CA LYS A 167 10.73 16.35 -10.52
C LYS A 167 9.46 16.47 -11.39
N HIS A 168 9.56 16.16 -12.69
CA HIS A 168 8.43 16.27 -13.63
C HIS A 168 7.28 15.32 -13.25
N TYR A 169 7.59 14.08 -12.87
CA TYR A 169 6.59 13.09 -12.46
C TYR A 169 5.98 13.43 -11.10
N ARG A 170 6.80 13.94 -10.16
CA ARG A 170 6.34 14.41 -8.86
C ARG A 170 5.27 15.48 -8.94
N VAL A 171 5.42 16.47 -9.84
CA VAL A 171 4.40 17.52 -10.05
C VAL A 171 3.07 16.90 -10.44
N ARG A 172 3.09 15.97 -11.40
CA ARG A 172 1.90 15.23 -11.81
C ARG A 172 1.26 14.46 -10.64
N ILE A 173 2.07 13.76 -9.84
CA ILE A 173 1.59 13.02 -8.67
C ILE A 173 0.91 13.95 -7.66
N LEU A 174 1.54 15.08 -7.33
CA LEU A 174 0.97 16.05 -6.39
C LEU A 174 -0.38 16.63 -6.88
N LEU A 175 -0.56 16.77 -8.17
CA LEU A 175 -1.80 17.28 -8.75
C LEU A 175 -2.90 16.21 -8.86
N GLU A 176 -2.56 15.03 -9.38
CA GLU A 176 -3.54 14.01 -9.78
C GLU A 176 -3.80 12.95 -8.70
N SER A 177 -2.81 12.65 -7.83
CA SER A 177 -2.93 11.61 -6.80
C SER A 177 -3.47 12.13 -5.46
N LYS A 178 -3.57 13.44 -5.26
CA LYS A 178 -4.14 14.06 -4.06
C LYS A 178 -5.48 13.45 -3.64
N LYS A 179 -6.36 13.20 -4.61
CA LYS A 179 -7.70 12.63 -4.38
C LYS A 179 -7.67 11.20 -3.84
N PHE A 180 -6.55 10.51 -3.96
CA PHE A 180 -6.39 9.13 -3.49
C PHE A 180 -5.57 9.05 -2.20
N SER A 181 -4.55 9.89 -2.03
CA SER A 181 -3.58 9.78 -0.95
C SER A 181 -3.98 10.59 0.27
N VAL A 182 -3.77 9.99 1.44
CA VAL A 182 -3.93 10.63 2.75
C VAL A 182 -2.75 11.54 3.08
N LYS A 183 -1.52 11.18 2.65
CA LYS A 183 -0.30 11.99 2.88
C LYS A 183 -0.18 13.17 1.92
N LEU A 184 -0.79 13.08 0.72
CA LEU A 184 -0.76 14.15 -0.28
C LEU A 184 -1.97 15.09 -0.18
N ALA A 185 -3.01 14.69 0.53
CA ALA A 185 -4.13 15.57 0.86
C ALA A 185 -3.65 16.71 1.79
N PRO A 186 -4.19 17.93 1.63
CA PRO A 186 -3.84 19.06 2.50
C PRO A 186 -4.31 18.85 3.94
#